data_c58f25eefc112e4f9a1a8cf90594232d
#
_entry.id   c58f25eefc112e4f9a1a8cf90594232d
#
_cell.length_a   1.000
_cell.length_b   1.000
_cell.length_c   1.000
_cell.angle_alpha   90.00
_cell.angle_beta   90.00
_cell.angle_gamma   90.00
#
_symmetry.space_group_name_H-M   'P 1'
#
loop_
_entity.id
_entity.type
_entity.pdbx_description
1 polymer ?
#
loop_
_entity_poly.entity_id
_entity_poly.type
_entity_poly.pdbx_seq_one_letter_code
_entity_poly.pdbx_strand_id
1 'polypeptide(L)'
;KTTTGRSIIKIYDITSGSIYFKGQRICAGTRSYRDAIASARKELRKLGPNDTARKAELEKVIESNREEIRKALFDHRHSDEEYAQTLVASLEKEYAPKLEAAKNDPQKLAEIKKEYQEQLRIAKKTKLITKIQMIFQDPIASLDPRMTVRETIAEGLVINGIRDQKYIDEKVYEILEMVGLVREHAGRYPHEFSGGQRQRIGIARAVIMNPDLLIADEPISALDVSIQAQVINLLNELRTRLGLTILFIAHDLSVVKYFSDRIGVMYFGKMVELASSDELFAHPLHPYTRSLLSAIPLPDPRSEKKRVRITYNSLAEHDYSVDKPSMREILPGHFVYCNDAEELKYKKELGLL
;
A
#
# COMPACT_ATOMS: atom_id res chain seq x y z
N LYS A 1 -6.18 -9.67 2.05
CA LYS A 1 -5.18 -8.64 2.43
C LYS A 1 -4.08 -8.57 1.39
N THR A 2 -3.32 -9.64 1.17
CA THR A 2 -2.27 -9.76 0.13
C THR A 2 -2.74 -9.33 -1.26
N THR A 3 -3.94 -9.74 -1.68
CA THR A 3 -4.53 -9.33 -2.97
C THR A 3 -4.64 -7.80 -3.07
N THR A 4 -5.03 -7.11 -2.00
CA THR A 4 -5.11 -5.64 -1.97
C THR A 4 -3.73 -5.01 -2.20
N GLY A 5 -2.69 -5.47 -1.48
CA GLY A 5 -1.32 -5.00 -1.70
C GLY A 5 -0.85 -5.20 -3.14
N ARG A 6 -1.05 -6.40 -3.69
CA ARG A 6 -0.69 -6.72 -5.08
C ARG A 6 -1.49 -5.94 -6.13
N SER A 7 -2.73 -5.56 -5.82
CA SER A 7 -3.51 -4.69 -6.70
C SER A 7 -3.01 -3.25 -6.70
N ILE A 8 -2.52 -2.74 -5.56
CA ILE A 8 -1.94 -1.39 -5.47
C ILE A 8 -0.71 -1.26 -6.36
N ILE A 9 0.17 -2.26 -6.38
CA ILE A 9 1.37 -2.28 -7.25
C ILE A 9 1.09 -2.79 -8.68
N LYS A 10 -0.18 -2.97 -9.05
CA LYS A 10 -0.64 -3.41 -10.38
C LYS A 10 -0.18 -4.81 -10.81
N ILE A 11 0.13 -5.71 -9.89
CA ILE A 11 0.33 -7.13 -10.21
C ILE A 11 -1.02 -7.77 -10.59
N TYR A 12 -2.11 -7.34 -9.92
CA TYR A 12 -3.46 -7.77 -10.25
C TYR A 12 -4.30 -6.60 -10.73
N ASP A 13 -5.06 -6.79 -11.79
CA ASP A 13 -6.05 -5.84 -12.24
C ASP A 13 -7.21 -5.75 -11.24
N ILE A 14 -7.65 -4.54 -10.94
CA ILE A 14 -8.84 -4.34 -10.12
C ILE A 14 -10.11 -4.47 -10.93
N THR A 15 -11.12 -5.14 -10.35
CA THR A 15 -12.41 -5.38 -11.01
C THR A 15 -13.23 -4.09 -11.09
N SER A 16 -13.27 -3.33 -9.99
CA SER A 16 -14.04 -2.08 -9.85
C SER A 16 -13.35 -1.12 -8.90
N GLY A 17 -13.80 0.14 -8.90
CA GLY A 17 -13.24 1.19 -8.07
C GLY A 17 -11.97 1.80 -8.63
N SER A 18 -11.25 2.56 -7.80
CA SER A 18 -10.07 3.30 -8.19
C SER A 18 -9.05 3.32 -7.05
N ILE A 19 -7.77 3.31 -7.40
CA ILE A 19 -6.68 3.50 -6.46
C ILE A 19 -6.01 4.82 -6.79
N TYR A 20 -5.89 5.68 -5.80
CA TYR A 20 -5.21 6.96 -5.89
C TYR A 20 -3.94 6.95 -5.06
N PHE A 21 -2.88 7.50 -5.61
CA PHE A 21 -1.62 7.72 -4.92
C PHE A 21 -1.12 9.13 -5.19
N LYS A 22 -0.81 9.90 -4.15
CA LYS A 22 -0.47 11.33 -4.25
C LYS A 22 -1.49 12.14 -5.06
N GLY A 23 -2.78 11.85 -4.88
CA GLY A 23 -3.87 12.52 -5.59
C GLY A 23 -4.09 12.04 -7.03
N GLN A 24 -3.22 11.21 -7.58
CA GLN A 24 -3.32 10.71 -8.94
C GLN A 24 -3.91 9.30 -8.99
N ARG A 25 -4.75 9.03 -9.97
CA ARG A 25 -5.41 7.75 -10.19
C ARG A 25 -4.43 6.79 -10.86
N ILE A 26 -3.82 5.91 -10.06
CA ILE A 26 -2.84 4.95 -10.56
C ILE A 26 -3.47 3.66 -11.11
N CYS A 27 -4.68 3.32 -10.67
CA CYS A 27 -5.38 2.12 -11.12
C CYS A 27 -6.89 2.33 -11.14
N ALA A 28 -7.57 1.77 -12.15
CA ALA A 28 -9.01 1.87 -12.30
C ALA A 28 -9.61 0.58 -12.84
N GLY A 29 -10.61 0.04 -12.12
CA GLY A 29 -11.39 -1.12 -12.55
C GLY A 29 -12.49 -0.69 -13.51
N THR A 30 -12.41 -1.17 -14.74
CA THR A 30 -13.42 -0.85 -15.77
C THR A 30 -14.48 -1.94 -15.94
N ARG A 31 -14.35 -3.08 -15.28
CA ARG A 31 -15.22 -4.24 -15.47
C ARG A 31 -16.65 -3.95 -15.03
N SER A 32 -16.85 -3.31 -13.88
CA SER A 32 -18.17 -2.92 -13.38
C SER A 32 -18.92 -2.01 -14.37
N TYR A 33 -18.23 -1.04 -14.98
CA TYR A 33 -18.82 -0.18 -16.00
C TYR A 33 -19.18 -0.96 -17.27
N ARG A 34 -18.32 -1.90 -17.70
CA ARG A 34 -18.60 -2.78 -18.85
C ARG A 34 -19.79 -3.68 -18.62
N ASP A 35 -19.90 -4.25 -17.40
CA ASP A 35 -21.01 -5.11 -17.00
C ASP A 35 -22.33 -4.31 -16.93
N ALA A 36 -22.30 -3.07 -16.41
CA ALA A 36 -23.44 -2.16 -16.43
C ALA A 36 -23.90 -1.84 -17.86
N ILE A 37 -22.97 -1.55 -18.79
CA ILE A 37 -23.26 -1.32 -20.20
C ILE A 37 -23.88 -2.57 -20.84
N ALA A 38 -23.32 -3.74 -20.56
CA ALA A 38 -23.83 -5.00 -21.10
C ALA A 38 -25.26 -5.29 -20.61
N SER A 39 -25.53 -5.07 -19.32
CA SER A 39 -26.85 -5.21 -18.71
C SER A 39 -27.87 -4.23 -19.30
N ALA A 40 -27.50 -2.96 -19.42
CA ALA A 40 -28.36 -1.94 -20.02
C ALA A 40 -28.67 -2.26 -21.49
N ARG A 41 -27.69 -2.73 -22.27
CA ARG A 41 -27.91 -3.17 -23.65
C ARG A 41 -28.82 -4.38 -23.75
N LYS A 42 -28.71 -5.34 -22.83
CA LYS A 42 -29.59 -6.52 -22.77
C LYS A 42 -31.03 -6.12 -22.46
N GLU A 43 -31.25 -5.15 -21.59
CA GLU A 43 -32.56 -4.59 -21.27
C GLU A 43 -33.15 -3.82 -22.45
N LEU A 44 -32.35 -2.95 -23.10
CA LEU A 44 -32.75 -2.20 -24.32
C LEU A 44 -33.30 -3.11 -25.43
N ARG A 45 -32.72 -4.30 -25.61
CA ARG A 45 -33.18 -5.26 -26.62
C ARG A 45 -34.53 -5.89 -26.33
N LYS A 46 -35.00 -5.80 -25.08
CA LYS A 46 -36.29 -6.35 -24.63
C LYS A 46 -37.43 -5.33 -24.64
N LEU A 47 -37.12 -4.04 -24.78
CA LEU A 47 -38.08 -2.98 -24.71
C LEU A 47 -38.85 -2.81 -26.05
N GLY A 48 -40.16 -2.61 -25.95
CA GLY A 48 -41.05 -2.35 -27.07
C GLY A 48 -40.91 -0.94 -27.67
N PRO A 49 -41.59 -0.66 -28.83
CA PRO A 49 -41.51 0.65 -29.46
C PRO A 49 -41.95 1.83 -28.57
N ASN A 50 -42.88 1.57 -27.65
CA ASN A 50 -43.54 2.60 -26.83
C ASN A 50 -42.77 2.98 -25.56
N ASP A 51 -41.69 2.26 -25.21
CA ASP A 51 -40.91 2.44 -23.95
C ASP A 51 -39.84 3.54 -24.11
N THR A 52 -40.19 4.68 -24.72
CA THR A 52 -39.24 5.76 -25.07
C THR A 52 -38.50 6.34 -23.86
N ALA A 53 -39.19 6.56 -22.73
CA ALA A 53 -38.59 7.11 -21.52
C ALA A 53 -37.55 6.16 -20.93
N ARG A 54 -37.83 4.86 -20.87
CA ARG A 54 -36.91 3.84 -20.34
C ARG A 54 -35.72 3.64 -21.27
N LYS A 55 -35.92 3.74 -22.60
CA LYS A 55 -34.81 3.70 -23.57
C LYS A 55 -33.83 4.84 -23.34
N ALA A 56 -34.34 6.08 -23.21
CA ALA A 56 -33.52 7.26 -22.97
C ALA A 56 -32.72 7.16 -21.65
N GLU A 57 -33.33 6.60 -20.62
CA GLU A 57 -32.66 6.36 -19.33
C GLU A 57 -31.49 5.35 -19.48
N LEU A 58 -31.71 4.22 -20.17
CA LEU A 58 -30.70 3.21 -20.38
C LEU A 58 -29.57 3.69 -21.29
N GLU A 59 -29.86 4.49 -22.30
CA GLU A 59 -28.86 5.15 -23.14
C GLU A 59 -27.99 6.12 -22.37
N LYS A 60 -28.58 6.87 -21.44
CA LYS A 60 -27.86 7.73 -20.49
C LYS A 60 -26.93 6.95 -19.60
N VAL A 61 -27.39 5.81 -19.07
CA VAL A 61 -26.56 4.88 -18.26
C VAL A 61 -25.38 4.37 -19.09
N ILE A 62 -25.60 3.97 -20.36
CA ILE A 62 -24.54 3.50 -21.25
C ILE A 62 -23.51 4.59 -21.50
N GLU A 63 -23.94 5.82 -21.81
CA GLU A 63 -23.00 6.90 -22.13
C GLU A 63 -22.22 7.36 -20.89
N SER A 64 -22.86 7.49 -19.74
CA SER A 64 -22.19 7.81 -18.48
C SER A 64 -21.09 6.78 -18.15
N ASN A 65 -21.40 5.47 -18.25
CA ASN A 65 -20.41 4.42 -18.00
C ASN A 65 -19.29 4.41 -19.05
N ARG A 66 -19.55 4.79 -20.30
CA ARG A 66 -18.51 4.96 -21.35
C ARG A 66 -17.57 6.13 -21.03
N GLU A 67 -18.12 7.22 -20.51
CA GLU A 67 -17.31 8.37 -20.07
C GLU A 67 -16.40 8.00 -18.91
N GLU A 68 -16.91 7.25 -17.92
CA GLU A 68 -16.10 6.78 -16.81
C GLU A 68 -14.97 5.84 -17.25
N ILE A 69 -15.23 4.95 -18.23
CA ILE A 69 -14.17 4.13 -18.83
C ILE A 69 -13.12 5.00 -19.53
N ARG A 70 -13.55 6.03 -20.31
CA ARG A 70 -12.62 6.94 -20.98
C ARG A 70 -11.75 7.70 -19.99
N LYS A 71 -12.34 8.28 -18.93
CA LYS A 71 -11.62 8.97 -17.85
C LYS A 71 -10.62 8.03 -17.17
N ALA A 72 -11.07 6.83 -16.78
CA ALA A 72 -10.22 5.85 -16.12
C ALA A 72 -9.00 5.46 -16.95
N LEU A 73 -9.17 5.28 -18.26
CA LEU A 73 -8.08 4.94 -19.18
C LEU A 73 -7.16 6.15 -19.43
N PHE A 74 -7.71 7.35 -19.48
CA PHE A 74 -6.96 8.59 -19.65
C PHE A 74 -6.05 8.83 -18.42
N ASP A 75 -6.62 8.83 -17.22
CA ASP A 75 -5.89 9.03 -15.97
C ASP A 75 -4.74 8.03 -15.82
N HIS A 76 -5.01 6.75 -16.12
CA HIS A 76 -3.98 5.71 -16.07
C HIS A 76 -2.80 5.95 -17.03
N ARG A 77 -3.05 6.53 -18.21
CA ARG A 77 -1.99 6.83 -19.19
C ARG A 77 -1.18 8.07 -18.83
N HIS A 78 -1.81 9.07 -18.20
CA HIS A 78 -1.21 10.38 -17.96
C HIS A 78 -0.67 10.56 -16.53
N SER A 79 -0.99 9.65 -15.60
CA SER A 79 -0.53 9.73 -14.21
C SER A 79 1.00 9.82 -14.05
N ASP A 80 1.76 9.17 -14.92
CA ASP A 80 3.23 9.24 -14.89
C ASP A 80 3.74 10.59 -15.41
N GLU A 81 3.10 11.16 -16.44
CA GLU A 81 3.46 12.47 -17.02
C GLU A 81 3.16 13.61 -16.05
N GLU A 82 1.98 13.61 -15.43
CA GLU A 82 1.58 14.59 -14.43
C GLU A 82 2.51 14.53 -13.21
N TYR A 83 2.86 13.33 -12.77
CA TYR A 83 3.80 13.15 -11.66
C TYR A 83 5.20 13.65 -12.02
N ALA A 84 5.70 13.33 -13.22
CA ALA A 84 6.98 13.85 -13.69
C ALA A 84 7.01 15.38 -13.73
N GLN A 85 5.92 16.02 -14.16
CA GLN A 85 5.79 17.49 -14.14
C GLN A 85 5.83 18.06 -12.71
N THR A 86 5.17 17.41 -11.75
CA THR A 86 5.23 17.86 -10.34
C THR A 86 6.64 17.72 -9.76
N LEU A 87 7.36 16.65 -10.10
CA LEU A 87 8.76 16.48 -9.71
C LEU A 87 9.69 17.55 -10.32
N VAL A 88 9.51 17.82 -11.60
CA VAL A 88 10.27 18.90 -12.29
C VAL A 88 10.02 20.23 -11.61
N ALA A 89 8.77 20.61 -11.36
CA ALA A 89 8.42 21.85 -10.68
C ALA A 89 9.00 21.96 -9.25
N SER A 90 9.05 20.83 -8.52
CA SER A 90 9.67 20.80 -7.19
C SER A 90 11.18 20.97 -7.25
N LEU A 91 11.86 20.35 -8.22
CA LEU A 91 13.30 20.51 -8.44
C LEU A 91 13.64 21.95 -8.87
N GLU A 92 12.83 22.56 -9.72
CA GLU A 92 13.02 23.98 -10.10
C GLU A 92 12.99 24.90 -8.87
N LYS A 93 12.04 24.70 -7.97
CA LYS A 93 11.94 25.46 -6.72
C LYS A 93 13.11 25.22 -5.78
N GLU A 94 13.61 24.00 -5.71
CA GLU A 94 14.74 23.63 -4.85
C GLU A 94 16.08 24.20 -5.37
N TYR A 95 16.32 24.07 -6.69
CA TYR A 95 17.59 24.43 -7.28
C TYR A 95 17.70 25.91 -7.64
N ALA A 96 16.59 26.64 -7.81
CA ALA A 96 16.61 28.07 -8.10
C ALA A 96 17.45 28.89 -7.08
N PRO A 97 17.25 28.76 -5.75
CA PRO A 97 18.06 29.50 -4.76
C PRO A 97 19.52 29.01 -4.73
N LYS A 98 19.79 27.71 -4.96
CA LYS A 98 21.16 27.16 -5.00
C LYS A 98 21.96 27.73 -6.18
N LEU A 99 21.33 27.80 -7.34
CA LEU A 99 21.92 28.39 -8.56
C LEU A 99 22.15 29.88 -8.41
N GLU A 100 21.26 30.56 -7.72
CA GLU A 100 21.39 32.01 -7.46
C GLU A 100 22.54 32.31 -6.50
N ALA A 101 22.67 31.53 -5.43
CA ALA A 101 23.74 31.65 -4.45
C ALA A 101 25.15 31.35 -5.04
N ALA A 102 25.21 30.48 -6.06
CA ALA A 102 26.45 30.08 -6.72
C ALA A 102 26.87 30.97 -7.91
N LYS A 103 26.12 32.05 -8.23
CA LYS A 103 26.40 32.90 -9.41
C LYS A 103 27.81 33.49 -9.43
N ASN A 104 28.38 33.73 -8.25
CA ASN A 104 29.72 34.37 -8.11
C ASN A 104 30.87 33.31 -8.09
N ASP A 105 30.58 32.04 -8.13
CA ASP A 105 31.58 30.94 -8.13
C ASP A 105 31.37 30.03 -9.34
N PRO A 106 32.15 30.21 -10.44
CA PRO A 106 31.96 29.47 -11.67
C PRO A 106 32.08 27.93 -11.52
N GLN A 107 32.95 27.47 -10.58
CA GLN A 107 33.14 26.02 -10.37
C GLN A 107 31.94 25.39 -9.67
N LYS A 108 31.50 26.00 -8.55
CA LYS A 108 30.28 25.56 -7.86
C LYS A 108 29.03 25.67 -8.73
N LEU A 109 28.93 26.71 -9.53
CA LEU A 109 27.81 26.87 -10.46
C LEU A 109 27.75 25.74 -11.49
N ALA A 110 28.91 25.33 -12.02
CA ALA A 110 28.99 24.23 -12.98
C ALA A 110 28.61 22.87 -12.34
N GLU A 111 29.05 22.62 -11.12
CA GLU A 111 28.70 21.42 -10.37
C GLU A 111 27.18 21.35 -10.07
N ILE A 112 26.60 22.42 -9.54
CA ILE A 112 25.16 22.50 -9.23
C ILE A 112 24.33 22.37 -10.50
N LYS A 113 24.73 22.99 -11.61
CA LYS A 113 24.04 22.83 -12.91
C LYS A 113 24.10 21.40 -13.40
N LYS A 114 25.23 20.72 -13.29
CA LYS A 114 25.37 19.33 -13.70
C LYS A 114 24.48 18.41 -12.86
N GLU A 115 24.47 18.60 -11.55
CA GLU A 115 23.59 17.87 -10.62
C GLU A 115 22.12 18.12 -10.95
N TYR A 116 21.71 19.37 -11.12
CA TYR A 116 20.35 19.74 -11.49
C TYR A 116 19.89 19.10 -12.80
N GLN A 117 20.73 19.11 -13.85
CA GLN A 117 20.41 18.48 -15.13
C GLN A 117 20.23 16.96 -14.99
N GLU A 118 21.06 16.31 -14.18
CA GLU A 118 20.93 14.86 -13.93
C GLU A 118 19.63 14.56 -13.14
N GLN A 119 19.31 15.34 -12.11
CA GLN A 119 18.06 15.22 -11.37
C GLN A 119 16.83 15.46 -12.26
N LEU A 120 16.86 16.44 -13.14
CA LEU A 120 15.82 16.68 -14.14
C LEU A 120 15.65 15.52 -15.09
N ARG A 121 16.76 14.91 -15.54
CA ARG A 121 16.71 13.72 -16.41
C ARG A 121 16.03 12.55 -15.72
N ILE A 122 16.34 12.32 -14.45
CA ILE A 122 15.73 11.29 -13.62
C ILE A 122 14.25 11.59 -13.42
N ALA A 123 13.90 12.81 -12.99
CA ALA A 123 12.52 13.23 -12.72
C ALA A 123 11.59 13.03 -13.92
N LYS A 124 12.03 13.44 -15.11
CA LYS A 124 11.27 13.27 -16.37
C LYS A 124 11.01 11.82 -16.76
N LYS A 125 11.81 10.87 -16.26
CA LYS A 125 11.67 9.42 -16.54
C LYS A 125 11.04 8.66 -15.39
N THR A 126 10.87 9.28 -14.23
CA THR A 126 10.34 8.62 -13.04
C THR A 126 8.84 8.33 -13.23
N LYS A 127 8.49 7.07 -13.08
CA LYS A 127 7.08 6.64 -13.08
C LYS A 127 6.54 6.66 -11.66
N LEU A 128 5.32 7.12 -11.48
CA LEU A 128 4.68 7.21 -10.16
C LEU A 128 4.66 5.84 -9.44
N ILE A 129 4.44 4.77 -10.19
CA ILE A 129 4.38 3.41 -9.64
C ILE A 129 5.72 2.98 -9.01
N THR A 130 6.86 3.51 -9.46
CA THR A 130 8.18 3.15 -8.89
C THR A 130 8.35 3.68 -7.46
N LYS A 131 7.51 4.64 -7.06
CA LYS A 131 7.46 5.16 -5.69
C LYS A 131 6.66 4.29 -4.74
N ILE A 132 6.06 3.21 -5.24
CA ILE A 132 5.41 2.18 -4.46
C ILE A 132 6.23 0.90 -4.61
N GLN A 133 6.74 0.37 -3.51
CA GLN A 133 7.51 -0.87 -3.51
C GLN A 133 6.88 -1.89 -2.58
N MET A 134 7.18 -3.18 -2.79
CA MET A 134 6.60 -4.26 -2.00
C MET A 134 7.67 -5.23 -1.50
N ILE A 135 7.57 -5.57 -0.22
CA ILE A 135 8.27 -6.69 0.40
C ILE A 135 7.29 -7.87 0.37
N PHE A 136 7.69 -8.96 -0.27
CA PHE A 136 6.87 -10.16 -0.42
C PHE A 136 6.97 -11.06 0.81
N GLN A 137 5.93 -11.85 1.03
CA GLN A 137 5.77 -12.76 2.17
C GLN A 137 6.89 -13.81 2.26
N ASP A 138 7.32 -14.37 1.14
CA ASP A 138 8.37 -15.39 1.08
C ASP A 138 9.67 -14.80 0.53
N PRO A 139 10.68 -14.58 1.39
CA PRO A 139 11.96 -14.05 0.96
C PRO A 139 12.73 -15.01 0.05
N ILE A 140 12.47 -16.33 0.14
CA ILE A 140 13.15 -17.33 -0.68
C ILE A 140 12.59 -17.30 -2.10
N ALA A 141 11.26 -17.37 -2.24
CA ALA A 141 10.60 -17.34 -3.54
C ALA A 141 10.70 -15.99 -4.25
N SER A 142 10.99 -14.91 -3.51
CA SER A 142 11.06 -13.56 -4.08
C SER A 142 12.43 -13.16 -4.63
N LEU A 143 13.48 -13.95 -4.38
CA LEU A 143 14.85 -13.69 -4.84
C LEU A 143 15.24 -14.72 -5.92
N ASP A 144 15.79 -14.26 -7.04
CA ASP A 144 16.34 -15.17 -8.06
C ASP A 144 17.68 -15.77 -7.53
N PRO A 145 17.76 -17.11 -7.34
CA PRO A 145 18.96 -17.73 -6.79
C PRO A 145 20.20 -17.64 -7.71
N ARG A 146 20.01 -17.22 -8.97
CA ARG A 146 21.08 -17.06 -9.96
C ARG A 146 21.68 -15.65 -9.98
N MET A 147 21.02 -14.69 -9.34
CA MET A 147 21.48 -13.32 -9.21
C MET A 147 22.26 -13.15 -7.90
N THR A 148 23.35 -12.40 -7.95
CA THR A 148 24.04 -11.96 -6.74
C THR A 148 23.17 -10.98 -5.95
N VAL A 149 23.50 -10.79 -4.68
CA VAL A 149 22.82 -9.78 -3.82
C VAL A 149 22.92 -8.38 -4.44
N ARG A 150 24.09 -8.03 -5.00
CA ARG A 150 24.29 -6.77 -5.71
C ARG A 150 23.33 -6.63 -6.88
N GLU A 151 23.25 -7.63 -7.75
CA GLU A 151 22.36 -7.61 -8.91
C GLU A 151 20.89 -7.51 -8.51
N THR A 152 20.49 -8.28 -7.50
CA THR A 152 19.14 -8.27 -6.96
C THR A 152 18.72 -6.90 -6.41
N ILE A 153 19.61 -6.25 -5.64
CA ILE A 153 19.34 -4.92 -5.08
C ILE A 153 19.35 -3.85 -6.18
N ALA A 154 20.33 -3.92 -7.09
CA ALA A 154 20.52 -2.95 -8.16
C ALA A 154 19.47 -3.03 -9.27
N GLU A 155 18.72 -4.13 -9.38
CA GLU A 155 17.79 -4.40 -10.48
C GLU A 155 16.83 -3.23 -10.74
N GLY A 156 16.23 -2.67 -9.69
CA GLY A 156 15.33 -1.52 -9.81
C GLY A 156 16.00 -0.28 -10.41
N LEU A 157 17.24 0.01 -10.05
CA LEU A 157 18.02 1.13 -10.59
C LEU A 157 18.31 0.93 -12.08
N VAL A 158 18.74 -0.29 -12.45
CA VAL A 158 19.06 -0.67 -13.84
C VAL A 158 17.84 -0.58 -14.74
N ILE A 159 16.69 -1.09 -14.31
CA ILE A 159 15.41 -1.02 -15.05
C ILE A 159 15.00 0.43 -15.28
N ASN A 160 15.25 1.33 -14.32
CA ASN A 160 14.97 2.76 -14.45
C ASN A 160 16.05 3.52 -15.27
N GLY A 161 16.98 2.79 -15.90
CA GLY A 161 17.95 3.34 -16.85
C GLY A 161 19.20 3.94 -16.23
N ILE A 162 19.47 3.70 -14.95
CA ILE A 162 20.74 4.05 -14.32
C ILE A 162 21.76 3.02 -14.75
N ARG A 163 22.86 3.47 -15.40
CA ARG A 163 23.90 2.60 -15.96
C ARG A 163 25.30 2.85 -15.38
N ASP A 164 25.45 3.88 -14.60
CA ASP A 164 26.72 4.18 -13.92
C ASP A 164 26.97 3.14 -12.83
N GLN A 165 27.91 2.22 -13.11
CA GLN A 165 28.24 1.11 -12.22
C GLN A 165 28.78 1.59 -10.87
N LYS A 166 29.57 2.67 -10.88
CA LYS A 166 30.13 3.23 -9.65
C LYS A 166 29.05 3.77 -8.74
N TYR A 167 28.12 4.53 -9.31
CA TYR A 167 26.94 5.03 -8.58
C TYR A 167 26.06 3.88 -8.03
N ILE A 168 25.83 2.85 -8.85
CA ILE A 168 25.07 1.66 -8.44
C ILE A 168 25.74 0.97 -7.26
N ASP A 169 27.06 0.74 -7.32
CA ASP A 169 27.82 0.07 -6.27
C ASP A 169 27.77 0.86 -4.96
N GLU A 170 27.99 2.17 -5.01
CA GLU A 170 27.90 3.04 -3.85
C GLU A 170 26.50 2.97 -3.20
N LYS A 171 25.44 3.00 -4.01
CA LYS A 171 24.07 2.88 -3.52
C LYS A 171 23.75 1.51 -2.94
N VAL A 172 24.21 0.44 -3.57
CA VAL A 172 24.03 -0.92 -3.05
C VAL A 172 24.74 -1.08 -1.70
N TYR A 173 25.96 -0.59 -1.56
CA TYR A 173 26.71 -0.66 -0.31
C TYR A 173 26.05 0.17 0.81
N GLU A 174 25.60 1.37 0.49
CA GLU A 174 24.85 2.21 1.43
C GLU A 174 23.60 1.50 1.97
N ILE A 175 22.83 0.87 1.08
CA ILE A 175 21.59 0.17 1.47
C ILE A 175 21.91 -1.13 2.23
N LEU A 176 22.95 -1.87 1.86
CA LEU A 176 23.38 -3.06 2.61
C LEU A 176 23.71 -2.70 4.06
N GLU A 177 24.50 -1.67 4.28
CA GLU A 177 24.85 -1.17 5.61
C GLU A 177 23.58 -0.73 6.38
N MET A 178 22.66 -0.05 5.70
CA MET A 178 21.40 0.41 6.28
C MET A 178 20.49 -0.73 6.76
N VAL A 179 20.51 -1.89 6.08
CA VAL A 179 19.76 -3.07 6.52
C VAL A 179 20.57 -4.00 7.44
N GLY A 180 21.76 -3.57 7.89
CA GLY A 180 22.63 -4.31 8.81
C GLY A 180 23.34 -5.49 8.16
N LEU A 181 23.67 -5.37 6.88
CA LEU A 181 24.52 -6.29 6.13
C LEU A 181 25.85 -5.61 5.78
N VAL A 182 26.90 -6.39 5.52
CA VAL A 182 28.22 -5.86 5.15
C VAL A 182 28.40 -5.82 3.64
N ARG A 183 29.33 -4.97 3.15
CA ARG A 183 29.58 -4.77 1.71
C ARG A 183 30.01 -6.05 0.99
N GLU A 184 30.76 -6.90 1.67
CA GLU A 184 31.26 -8.19 1.16
C GLU A 184 30.10 -9.14 0.80
N HIS A 185 28.92 -8.93 1.34
CA HIS A 185 27.72 -9.68 1.01
C HIS A 185 27.23 -9.42 -0.41
N ALA A 186 27.61 -8.30 -1.05
CA ALA A 186 27.15 -7.91 -2.38
C ALA A 186 27.47 -8.97 -3.46
N GLY A 187 28.63 -9.63 -3.37
CA GLY A 187 29.06 -10.64 -4.34
C GLY A 187 28.52 -12.05 -4.12
N ARG A 188 27.78 -12.28 -3.02
CA ARG A 188 27.25 -13.60 -2.67
C ARG A 188 25.86 -13.83 -3.28
N TYR A 189 25.44 -15.10 -3.29
CA TYR A 189 24.13 -15.52 -3.78
C TYR A 189 23.13 -15.69 -2.64
N PRO A 190 21.82 -15.53 -2.88
CA PRO A 190 20.78 -15.63 -1.84
C PRO A 190 20.79 -16.93 -1.02
N HIS A 191 21.19 -18.05 -1.63
CA HIS A 191 21.23 -19.35 -0.94
C HIS A 191 22.31 -19.45 0.13
N GLU A 192 23.30 -18.55 0.15
CA GLU A 192 24.37 -18.49 1.16
C GLU A 192 23.95 -17.76 2.45
N PHE A 193 22.70 -17.27 2.53
CA PHE A 193 22.21 -16.45 3.63
C PHE A 193 21.13 -17.15 4.44
N SER A 194 21.03 -16.79 5.74
CA SER A 194 19.93 -17.21 6.59
C SER A 194 18.60 -16.59 6.14
N GLY A 195 17.46 -17.12 6.62
CA GLY A 195 16.13 -16.58 6.33
C GLY A 195 15.99 -15.08 6.66
N GLY A 196 16.46 -14.68 7.83
CA GLY A 196 16.45 -13.27 8.26
C GLY A 196 17.35 -12.36 7.42
N GLN A 197 18.51 -12.86 6.97
CA GLN A 197 19.38 -12.12 6.07
C GLN A 197 18.76 -11.99 4.66
N ARG A 198 18.11 -13.03 4.14
CA ARG A 198 17.37 -12.96 2.87
C ARG A 198 16.23 -11.94 2.95
N GLN A 199 15.53 -11.89 4.09
CA GLN A 199 14.51 -10.87 4.31
C GLN A 199 15.09 -9.46 4.27
N ARG A 200 16.25 -9.23 4.88
CA ARG A 200 16.96 -7.94 4.80
C ARG A 200 17.39 -7.58 3.37
N ILE A 201 17.80 -8.56 2.55
CA ILE A 201 18.08 -8.37 1.12
C ILE A 201 16.80 -7.96 0.38
N GLY A 202 15.66 -8.60 0.65
CA GLY A 202 14.37 -8.23 0.07
C GLY A 202 13.93 -6.81 0.46
N ILE A 203 14.17 -6.42 1.71
CA ILE A 203 13.95 -5.04 2.18
C ILE A 203 14.89 -4.08 1.44
N ALA A 204 16.18 -4.39 1.33
CA ALA A 204 17.16 -3.58 0.62
C ALA A 204 16.76 -3.34 -0.83
N ARG A 205 16.33 -4.40 -1.56
CA ARG A 205 15.80 -4.30 -2.93
C ARG A 205 14.61 -3.33 -3.04
N ALA A 206 13.72 -3.33 -2.06
CA ALA A 206 12.56 -2.44 -2.08
C ALA A 206 12.95 -0.99 -1.77
N VAL A 207 13.82 -0.74 -0.79
CA VAL A 207 14.13 0.63 -0.35
C VAL A 207 15.15 1.36 -1.21
N ILE A 208 15.97 0.66 -2.03
CA ILE A 208 16.96 1.30 -2.90
C ILE A 208 16.32 2.26 -3.93
N MET A 209 15.06 2.02 -4.25
CA MET A 209 14.25 2.87 -5.14
C MET A 209 13.79 4.17 -4.49
N ASN A 210 14.11 4.38 -3.21
CA ASN A 210 13.63 5.50 -2.41
C ASN A 210 12.11 5.69 -2.58
N PRO A 211 11.29 4.67 -2.19
CA PRO A 211 9.85 4.72 -2.33
C PRO A 211 9.23 5.73 -1.34
N ASP A 212 8.01 6.17 -1.63
CA ASP A 212 7.19 6.94 -0.69
C ASP A 212 6.22 6.01 0.07
N LEU A 213 5.84 4.89 -0.57
CA LEU A 213 4.98 3.85 0.02
C LEU A 213 5.66 2.48 -0.09
N LEU A 214 5.83 1.82 1.05
CA LEU A 214 6.33 0.47 1.15
C LEU A 214 5.19 -0.47 1.61
N ILE A 215 4.82 -1.45 0.80
CA ILE A 215 3.85 -2.48 1.16
C ILE A 215 4.63 -3.68 1.71
N ALA A 216 4.45 -3.98 2.98
CA ALA A 216 5.07 -5.12 3.64
C ALA A 216 4.03 -6.24 3.82
N ASP A 217 4.06 -7.24 2.95
CA ASP A 217 3.11 -8.35 2.95
C ASP A 217 3.65 -9.50 3.79
N GLU A 218 3.18 -9.60 5.04
CA GLU A 218 3.62 -10.57 6.04
C GLU A 218 5.14 -10.72 6.16
N PRO A 219 5.90 -9.63 6.33
CA PRO A 219 7.36 -9.62 6.16
C PRO A 219 8.12 -10.42 7.23
N ILE A 220 7.42 -10.96 8.22
CA ILE A 220 8.01 -11.68 9.36
C ILE A 220 7.45 -13.10 9.55
N SER A 221 6.45 -13.52 8.76
CA SER A 221 5.70 -14.77 8.99
C SER A 221 6.55 -16.04 8.91
N ALA A 222 7.64 -16.01 8.16
CA ALA A 222 8.56 -17.16 7.96
C ALA A 222 9.82 -17.09 8.83
N LEU A 223 9.86 -16.23 9.86
CA LEU A 223 11.05 -15.97 10.66
C LEU A 223 10.84 -16.37 12.14
N ASP A 224 11.92 -16.74 12.81
CA ASP A 224 11.94 -16.96 14.25
C ASP A 224 11.63 -15.67 15.03
N VAL A 225 11.05 -15.79 16.22
CA VAL A 225 10.58 -14.66 17.05
C VAL A 225 11.66 -13.61 17.28
N SER A 226 12.90 -14.02 17.55
CA SER A 226 14.03 -13.09 17.76
C SER A 226 14.38 -12.30 16.50
N ILE A 227 14.29 -12.93 15.33
CA ILE A 227 14.55 -12.32 14.03
C ILE A 227 13.37 -11.42 13.62
N GLN A 228 12.13 -11.82 13.95
CA GLN A 228 10.94 -10.97 13.73
C GLN A 228 11.11 -9.61 14.39
N ALA A 229 11.51 -9.57 15.66
CA ALA A 229 11.74 -8.32 16.39
C ALA A 229 12.80 -7.44 15.70
N GLN A 230 13.90 -8.04 15.22
CA GLN A 230 14.94 -7.32 14.51
C GLN A 230 14.43 -6.71 13.18
N VAL A 231 13.62 -7.45 12.42
CA VAL A 231 13.05 -6.95 11.15
C VAL A 231 12.03 -5.83 11.40
N ILE A 232 11.21 -5.93 12.43
CA ILE A 232 10.26 -4.87 12.81
C ILE A 232 11.01 -3.60 13.22
N ASN A 233 12.05 -3.70 14.04
CA ASN A 233 12.87 -2.55 14.43
C ASN A 233 13.57 -1.92 13.21
N LEU A 234 14.10 -2.74 12.30
CA LEU A 234 14.68 -2.28 11.04
C LEU A 234 13.66 -1.50 10.20
N LEU A 235 12.43 -2.01 10.04
CA LEU A 235 11.38 -1.31 9.29
C LEU A 235 10.99 0.02 9.95
N ASN A 236 10.94 0.10 11.29
CA ASN A 236 10.70 1.34 12.03
C ASN A 236 11.84 2.36 11.84
N GLU A 237 13.10 1.90 11.87
CA GLU A 237 14.25 2.75 11.62
C GLU A 237 14.23 3.30 10.18
N LEU A 238 13.98 2.44 9.19
CA LEU A 238 13.84 2.84 7.78
C LEU A 238 12.68 3.82 7.57
N ARG A 239 11.53 3.59 8.24
CA ARG A 239 10.38 4.50 8.21
C ARG A 239 10.78 5.90 8.63
N THR A 240 11.47 6.01 9.76
CA THR A 240 11.89 7.30 10.32
C THR A 240 12.99 7.95 9.49
N ARG A 241 14.01 7.17 9.09
CA ARG A 241 15.19 7.68 8.38
C ARG A 241 14.88 8.12 6.94
N LEU A 242 14.01 7.39 6.26
CA LEU A 242 13.66 7.63 4.85
C LEU A 242 12.31 8.33 4.67
N GLY A 243 11.58 8.61 5.74
CA GLY A 243 10.26 9.24 5.67
C GLY A 243 9.20 8.37 4.98
N LEU A 244 9.28 7.04 5.12
CA LEU A 244 8.40 6.10 4.44
C LEU A 244 7.00 6.05 5.05
N THR A 245 5.99 5.92 4.20
CA THR A 245 4.69 5.37 4.60
C THR A 245 4.70 3.86 4.41
N ILE A 246 4.31 3.09 5.43
CA ILE A 246 4.31 1.62 5.36
C ILE A 246 2.89 1.09 5.46
N LEU A 247 2.44 0.35 4.45
CA LEU A 247 1.24 -0.50 4.52
C LEU A 247 1.65 -1.89 4.99
N PHE A 248 1.48 -2.15 6.29
CA PHE A 248 1.88 -3.39 6.92
C PHE A 248 0.74 -4.40 6.93
N ILE A 249 0.89 -5.53 6.24
CA ILE A 249 -0.08 -6.63 6.21
C ILE A 249 0.43 -7.72 7.13
N ALA A 250 -0.37 -8.07 8.15
CA ALA A 250 -0.01 -9.11 9.10
C ALA A 250 -1.24 -9.89 9.59
N HIS A 251 -0.97 -10.98 10.30
CA HIS A 251 -1.95 -11.78 11.02
C HIS A 251 -1.71 -11.75 12.54
N ASP A 252 -0.53 -11.33 13.01
CA ASP A 252 -0.23 -11.17 14.42
C ASP A 252 -0.62 -9.77 14.90
N LEU A 253 -1.64 -9.71 15.75
CA LEU A 253 -2.19 -8.47 16.27
C LEU A 253 -1.25 -7.78 17.27
N SER A 254 -0.40 -8.53 17.97
CA SER A 254 0.57 -7.96 18.92
C SER A 254 1.61 -7.12 18.19
N VAL A 255 2.10 -7.63 17.04
CA VAL A 255 3.01 -6.90 16.16
C VAL A 255 2.32 -5.69 15.53
N VAL A 256 1.07 -5.87 15.05
CA VAL A 256 0.29 -4.78 14.46
C VAL A 256 0.08 -3.64 15.46
N LYS A 257 -0.23 -3.94 16.72
CA LYS A 257 -0.37 -2.94 17.79
C LYS A 257 0.90 -2.11 17.98
N TYR A 258 2.04 -2.78 18.01
CA TYR A 258 3.33 -2.14 18.24
C TYR A 258 3.80 -1.27 17.06
N PHE A 259 3.50 -1.71 15.84
CA PHE A 259 4.07 -1.14 14.63
C PHE A 259 3.19 -0.07 13.96
N SER A 260 1.86 -0.19 14.07
CA SER A 260 0.93 0.56 13.22
C SER A 260 0.30 1.75 13.94
N ASP A 261 0.22 2.90 13.26
CA ASP A 261 -0.50 4.08 13.75
C ASP A 261 -2.02 3.93 13.55
N ARG A 262 -2.45 3.29 12.44
CA ARG A 262 -3.85 2.99 12.11
C ARG A 262 -3.99 1.54 11.69
N ILE A 263 -5.13 0.93 12.03
CA ILE A 263 -5.39 -0.49 11.76
C ILE A 263 -6.72 -0.63 11.04
N GLY A 264 -6.67 -1.35 9.90
CA GLY A 264 -7.86 -1.77 9.18
C GLY A 264 -8.07 -3.29 9.32
N VAL A 265 -9.20 -3.69 9.88
CA VAL A 265 -9.59 -5.09 10.03
C VAL A 265 -10.38 -5.54 8.80
N MET A 266 -9.97 -6.63 8.18
CA MET A 266 -10.64 -7.20 7.01
C MET A 266 -11.22 -8.58 7.32
N TYR A 267 -12.48 -8.78 6.92
CA TYR A 267 -13.18 -10.07 7.01
C TYR A 267 -13.83 -10.41 5.67
N PHE A 268 -13.57 -11.60 5.14
CA PHE A 268 -14.07 -12.06 3.83
C PHE A 268 -13.95 -11.03 2.71
N GLY A 269 -12.81 -10.35 2.63
CA GLY A 269 -12.51 -9.37 1.57
C GLY A 269 -13.11 -7.97 1.78
N LYS A 270 -13.86 -7.75 2.85
CA LYS A 270 -14.44 -6.45 3.22
C LYS A 270 -13.66 -5.83 4.38
N MET A 271 -13.50 -4.51 4.35
CA MET A 271 -13.08 -3.74 5.52
C MET A 271 -14.26 -3.72 6.49
N VAL A 272 -14.05 -4.19 7.73
CA VAL A 272 -15.11 -4.25 8.75
C VAL A 272 -14.92 -3.22 9.84
N GLU A 273 -13.67 -2.82 10.13
CA GLU A 273 -13.35 -1.78 11.10
C GLU A 273 -12.05 -1.09 10.73
N LEU A 274 -11.96 0.23 10.96
CA LEU A 274 -10.79 1.05 10.70
C LEU A 274 -10.69 2.13 11.76
N ALA A 275 -9.60 2.13 12.55
CA ALA A 275 -9.37 3.14 13.59
C ALA A 275 -7.87 3.37 13.80
N SER A 276 -7.51 4.32 14.69
CA SER A 276 -6.16 4.38 15.23
C SER A 276 -5.84 3.11 16.02
N SER A 277 -4.57 2.76 16.16
CA SER A 277 -4.16 1.56 16.90
C SER A 277 -4.70 1.58 18.32
N ASP A 278 -4.50 2.68 19.04
CA ASP A 278 -4.93 2.81 20.43
C ASP A 278 -6.45 2.70 20.57
N GLU A 279 -7.21 3.38 19.69
CA GLU A 279 -8.67 3.37 19.71
C GLU A 279 -9.23 1.97 19.42
N LEU A 280 -8.70 1.28 18.41
CA LEU A 280 -9.18 -0.07 18.04
C LEU A 280 -8.94 -1.09 19.16
N PHE A 281 -7.85 -0.96 19.90
CA PHE A 281 -7.55 -1.86 21.05
C PHE A 281 -8.33 -1.48 22.30
N ALA A 282 -8.63 -0.20 22.52
CA ALA A 282 -9.42 0.27 23.66
C ALA A 282 -10.92 0.00 23.46
N HIS A 283 -11.43 0.29 22.28
CA HIS A 283 -12.87 0.25 21.96
C HIS A 283 -13.14 -0.53 20.66
N PRO A 284 -12.87 -1.84 20.59
CA PRO A 284 -13.21 -2.65 19.42
C PRO A 284 -14.74 -2.74 19.31
N LEU A 285 -15.32 -2.30 18.20
CA LEU A 285 -16.77 -2.22 18.02
C LEU A 285 -17.30 -3.39 17.22
N HIS A 286 -16.69 -3.73 16.08
CA HIS A 286 -17.17 -4.83 15.25
C HIS A 286 -16.98 -6.19 15.94
N PRO A 287 -17.98 -7.08 15.98
CA PRO A 287 -17.87 -8.37 16.68
C PRO A 287 -16.68 -9.24 16.23
N TYR A 288 -16.34 -9.20 14.95
CA TYR A 288 -15.16 -9.89 14.44
C TYR A 288 -13.84 -9.34 15.03
N THR A 289 -13.71 -8.03 15.18
CA THR A 289 -12.53 -7.41 15.82
C THR A 289 -12.42 -7.84 17.27
N ARG A 290 -13.54 -7.87 18.00
CA ARG A 290 -13.60 -8.38 19.38
C ARG A 290 -13.17 -9.83 19.47
N SER A 291 -13.65 -10.66 18.54
CA SER A 291 -13.24 -12.06 18.43
C SER A 291 -11.74 -12.20 18.20
N LEU A 292 -11.16 -11.44 17.26
CA LEU A 292 -9.72 -11.44 16.99
C LEU A 292 -8.90 -11.01 18.21
N LEU A 293 -9.29 -9.93 18.88
CA LEU A 293 -8.58 -9.42 20.06
C LEU A 293 -8.69 -10.38 21.24
N SER A 294 -9.85 -11.05 21.42
CA SER A 294 -10.03 -12.07 22.44
C SER A 294 -9.13 -13.29 22.25
N ALA A 295 -8.59 -13.51 21.05
CA ALA A 295 -7.69 -14.61 20.73
C ALA A 295 -6.21 -14.33 21.05
N ILE A 296 -5.84 -13.08 21.36
CA ILE A 296 -4.45 -12.71 21.71
C ILE A 296 -4.05 -13.37 23.05
N PRO A 297 -2.97 -14.15 23.11
CA PRO A 297 -2.49 -14.73 24.35
C PRO A 297 -2.10 -13.65 25.37
N LEU A 298 -2.48 -13.87 26.64
CA LEU A 298 -2.08 -12.99 27.72
C LEU A 298 -0.70 -13.42 28.27
N PRO A 299 0.21 -12.48 28.56
CA PRO A 299 1.56 -12.81 29.07
C PRO A 299 1.55 -13.55 30.38
N ASP A 300 0.55 -13.27 31.25
CA ASP A 300 0.42 -13.92 32.55
C ASP A 300 -0.37 -15.24 32.40
N PRO A 301 0.26 -16.40 32.76
CA PRO A 301 -0.40 -17.70 32.68
C PRO A 301 -1.66 -17.84 33.55
N ARG A 302 -1.80 -17.06 34.63
CA ARG A 302 -3.01 -17.07 35.48
C ARG A 302 -4.18 -16.37 34.81
N SER A 303 -3.90 -15.26 34.18
CA SER A 303 -4.87 -14.49 33.39
C SER A 303 -5.26 -15.24 32.10
N GLU A 304 -4.31 -15.93 31.46
CA GLU A 304 -4.58 -16.77 30.27
C GLU A 304 -5.59 -17.89 30.57
N LYS A 305 -5.51 -18.54 31.73
CA LYS A 305 -6.47 -19.58 32.13
C LYS A 305 -7.90 -19.08 32.33
N LYS A 306 -8.08 -17.78 32.61
CA LYS A 306 -9.39 -17.15 32.80
C LYS A 306 -9.91 -16.48 31.52
N ARG A 307 -9.12 -16.47 30.45
CA ARG A 307 -9.49 -15.82 29.19
C ARG A 307 -10.66 -16.52 28.55
N VAL A 308 -11.70 -15.75 28.22
CA VAL A 308 -12.85 -16.22 27.44
C VAL A 308 -12.64 -15.82 25.98
N ARG A 309 -12.53 -16.80 25.09
CA ARG A 309 -12.47 -16.58 23.65
C ARG A 309 -13.86 -16.32 23.11
N ILE A 310 -14.01 -15.20 22.40
CA ILE A 310 -15.25 -14.85 21.71
C ILE A 310 -15.20 -15.47 20.32
N THR A 311 -16.23 -16.27 19.99
CA THR A 311 -16.36 -16.84 18.65
C THR A 311 -17.29 -15.98 17.84
N TYR A 312 -16.86 -15.50 16.69
CA TYR A 312 -17.66 -14.70 15.78
C TYR A 312 -18.42 -15.57 14.78
N ASN A 313 -19.74 -15.36 14.70
CA ASN A 313 -20.60 -15.96 13.68
C ASN A 313 -21.38 -14.86 12.96
N SER A 314 -21.02 -14.58 11.72
CA SER A 314 -21.62 -13.48 10.94
C SER A 314 -23.11 -13.60 10.71
N LEU A 315 -23.66 -14.83 10.67
CA LEU A 315 -25.10 -15.06 10.48
C LEU A 315 -25.91 -14.86 11.76
N ALA A 316 -25.27 -15.02 12.94
CA ALA A 316 -25.93 -14.84 14.23
C ALA A 316 -25.79 -13.42 14.77
N GLU A 317 -24.72 -12.73 14.41
CA GLU A 317 -24.37 -11.40 14.94
C GLU A 317 -24.99 -10.26 14.14
N HIS A 318 -25.32 -10.50 12.86
CA HIS A 318 -25.78 -9.46 11.94
C HIS A 318 -27.06 -9.85 11.21
N ASP A 319 -28.00 -8.92 11.11
CA ASP A 319 -29.17 -9.02 10.23
C ASP A 319 -29.09 -7.89 9.17
N TYR A 320 -28.67 -8.26 7.98
CA TYR A 320 -28.56 -7.37 6.82
C TYR A 320 -29.62 -7.66 5.75
N SER A 321 -30.72 -8.31 6.12
CA SER A 321 -31.79 -8.68 5.20
C SER A 321 -32.56 -7.47 4.68
N VAL A 322 -32.82 -6.51 5.55
CA VAL A 322 -33.58 -5.28 5.25
C VAL A 322 -32.65 -4.07 5.14
N ASP A 323 -31.87 -3.80 6.18
CA ASP A 323 -30.95 -2.66 6.25
C ASP A 323 -29.53 -3.11 5.93
N LYS A 324 -29.00 -2.65 4.77
CA LYS A 324 -27.68 -3.03 4.28
C LYS A 324 -26.59 -2.25 5.00
N PRO A 325 -25.51 -2.94 5.44
CA PRO A 325 -24.41 -2.27 6.12
C PRO A 325 -23.57 -1.42 5.17
N SER A 326 -23.03 -0.35 5.72
CA SER A 326 -22.05 0.51 5.09
C SER A 326 -20.95 0.87 6.08
N MET A 327 -19.83 1.40 5.56
CA MET A 327 -18.76 1.90 6.42
C MET A 327 -19.16 3.24 7.00
N ARG A 328 -19.33 3.32 8.34
CA ARG A 328 -19.84 4.50 9.06
C ARG A 328 -18.85 4.98 10.10
N GLU A 329 -18.71 6.26 10.24
CA GLU A 329 -17.89 6.88 11.27
C GLU A 329 -18.67 6.98 12.58
N ILE A 330 -18.23 6.21 13.58
CA ILE A 330 -18.89 6.18 14.90
C ILE A 330 -18.26 7.21 15.84
N LEU A 331 -16.93 7.31 15.83
CA LEU A 331 -16.13 8.34 16.47
C LEU A 331 -15.20 8.98 15.44
N PRO A 332 -14.68 10.19 15.67
CA PRO A 332 -13.74 10.81 14.74
C PRO A 332 -12.57 9.88 14.39
N GLY A 333 -12.47 9.47 13.13
CA GLY A 333 -11.45 8.55 12.64
C GLY A 333 -11.67 7.07 12.94
N HIS A 334 -12.78 6.69 13.61
CA HIS A 334 -13.15 5.30 13.88
C HIS A 334 -14.36 4.89 13.04
N PHE A 335 -14.12 4.07 12.05
CA PHE A 335 -15.11 3.60 11.09
C PHE A 335 -15.46 2.14 11.30
N VAL A 336 -16.75 1.81 11.25
CA VAL A 336 -17.26 0.44 11.43
C VAL A 336 -18.23 0.10 10.30
N TYR A 337 -18.14 -1.10 9.77
CA TYR A 337 -19.09 -1.62 8.79
C TYR A 337 -20.32 -2.15 9.50
N CYS A 338 -21.39 -1.36 9.50
CA CYS A 338 -22.61 -1.62 10.27
C CYS A 338 -23.87 -1.04 9.59
N ASN A 339 -25.04 -1.50 10.04
CA ASN A 339 -26.35 -0.94 9.69
C ASN A 339 -26.81 0.09 10.73
N ASP A 340 -28.02 0.67 10.57
CA ASP A 340 -28.56 1.70 11.46
C ASP A 340 -28.75 1.22 12.90
N ALA A 341 -29.22 -0.01 13.07
CA ALA A 341 -29.45 -0.61 14.40
C ALA A 341 -28.14 -0.85 15.16
N GLU A 342 -27.12 -1.34 14.45
CA GLU A 342 -25.79 -1.58 15.01
C GLU A 342 -25.07 -0.28 15.33
N GLU A 343 -25.21 0.75 14.50
CA GLU A 343 -24.65 2.08 14.76
C GLU A 343 -25.20 2.66 16.08
N LEU A 344 -26.53 2.58 16.28
CA LEU A 344 -27.16 3.01 17.54
C LEU A 344 -26.64 2.21 18.73
N LYS A 345 -26.44 0.91 18.58
CA LYS A 345 -25.89 0.05 19.63
C LYS A 345 -24.47 0.49 19.99
N TYR A 346 -23.58 0.70 19.01
CA TYR A 346 -22.20 1.12 19.24
C TYR A 346 -22.13 2.51 19.90
N LYS A 347 -22.95 3.46 19.46
CA LYS A 347 -23.03 4.79 20.08
C LYS A 347 -23.47 4.74 21.54
N LYS A 348 -24.44 3.87 21.87
CA LYS A 348 -24.85 3.63 23.28
C LYS A 348 -23.74 3.00 24.12
N GLU A 349 -23.02 1.99 23.57
CA GLU A 349 -21.89 1.37 24.25
C GLU A 349 -20.77 2.37 24.58
N LEU A 350 -20.58 3.38 23.72
CA LEU A 350 -19.60 4.45 23.91
C LEU A 350 -20.12 5.62 24.75
N GLY A 351 -21.39 5.59 25.20
CA GLY A 351 -21.98 6.68 25.99
C GLY A 351 -22.22 7.97 25.19
N LEU A 352 -22.42 7.86 23.88
CA LEU A 352 -22.68 8.99 22.97
C LEU A 352 -24.19 9.29 22.80
N LEU A 353 -25.03 8.43 23.34
CA LEU A 353 -26.51 8.53 23.30
C LEU A 353 -27.07 8.25 24.68
#